data_0b934adee1da4ae8f0b1fde70cad9c05
#
_entry.id   0b934adee1da4ae8f0b1fde70cad9c05
#
_cell.length_a   1.000
_cell.length_b   1.000
_cell.length_c   1.000
_cell.angle_alpha   90.00
_cell.angle_beta   90.00
_cell.angle_gamma   90.00
#
_symmetry.space_group_name_H-M   'P 1'
#
loop_
_entity.id
_entity.type
_entity.pdbx_description
1 polymer ?
#
loop_
_entity_poly.entity_id
_entity_poly.type
_entity_poly.pdbx_seq_one_letter_code
_entity_poly.pdbx_strand_id
1 'polypeptide(L)'
;MKRTAAVIVTYNRKAMLQRCLRALCTQTAGVPELWVIDNASTDGTAELVAQLNLPTMHYYNTGKNLGGAGGFACGIQQAACSGAEYLWIMDDDCLPEPDALQQLLLADAELDGQYGWLSSRALAPDGKDQPMNLQRSTPYKDLARFAGPRQPAVMASFVSLFLRSSTVQRFG
;
A
#
# COMPACT_ATOMS: atom_id res chain seq x y z
N MET A 1 10.50 -13.26 10.86
CA MET A 1 9.67 -12.05 10.62
C MET A 1 9.02 -12.20 9.24
N LYS A 2 7.72 -12.02 9.10
CA LYS A 2 7.01 -12.18 7.83
C LYS A 2 7.46 -11.07 6.86
N ARG A 3 7.95 -11.43 5.67
CA ARG A 3 8.47 -10.46 4.68
C ARG A 3 7.31 -9.73 4.03
N THR A 4 7.25 -8.43 4.20
CA THR A 4 6.23 -7.55 3.59
C THR A 4 6.91 -6.63 2.59
N ALA A 5 6.33 -6.49 1.39
CA ALA A 5 6.71 -5.50 0.39
C ALA A 5 5.63 -4.41 0.31
N ALA A 6 6.00 -3.17 0.58
CA ALA A 6 5.14 -2.01 0.35
C ALA A 6 5.32 -1.53 -1.09
N VAL A 7 4.23 -1.50 -1.85
CA VAL A 7 4.19 -1.03 -3.25
C VAL A 7 3.60 0.36 -3.29
N ILE A 8 4.38 1.33 -3.73
CA ILE A 8 4.01 2.76 -3.81
C ILE A 8 4.09 3.21 -5.25
N VAL A 9 3.00 3.72 -5.81
CA VAL A 9 2.97 4.31 -7.16
C VAL A 9 3.03 5.82 -7.05
N THR A 10 3.89 6.46 -7.85
CA THR A 10 4.05 7.92 -7.85
C THR A 10 4.15 8.49 -9.26
N TYR A 11 3.74 9.74 -9.43
CA TYR A 11 3.92 10.52 -10.65
C TYR A 11 3.95 12.02 -10.34
N ASN A 12 5.15 12.65 -10.47
CA ASN A 12 5.33 14.09 -10.23
C ASN A 12 4.80 14.58 -8.86
N ARG A 13 5.01 13.79 -7.80
CA ARG A 13 4.57 14.08 -6.43
C ARG A 13 5.67 13.84 -5.40
N LYS A 14 6.91 14.22 -5.74
CA LYS A 14 8.14 14.01 -4.95
C LYS A 14 7.96 14.29 -3.46
N ALA A 15 7.34 15.43 -3.10
CA ALA A 15 7.17 15.82 -1.69
C ALA A 15 6.21 14.88 -0.92
N MET A 16 5.15 14.39 -1.57
CA MET A 16 4.22 13.41 -0.98
C MET A 16 4.89 12.07 -0.82
N LEU A 17 5.56 11.56 -1.87
CA LEU A 17 6.34 10.35 -1.80
C LEU A 17 7.35 10.37 -0.64
N GLN A 18 8.08 11.48 -0.44
CA GLN A 18 9.04 11.60 0.65
C GLN A 18 8.38 11.43 2.02
N ARG A 19 7.19 11.99 2.22
CA ARG A 19 6.43 11.85 3.47
C ARG A 19 5.95 10.40 3.66
N CYS A 20 5.41 9.78 2.61
CA CYS A 20 4.98 8.38 2.62
C CYS A 20 6.13 7.45 2.99
N LEU A 21 7.29 7.58 2.33
CA LEU A 21 8.47 6.75 2.62
C LEU A 21 8.96 6.91 4.06
N ARG A 22 8.94 8.14 4.60
CA ARG A 22 9.27 8.37 6.03
C ARG A 22 8.32 7.63 6.96
N ALA A 23 7.01 7.68 6.70
CA ALA A 23 6.01 6.97 7.52
C ALA A 23 6.20 5.44 7.44
N LEU A 24 6.57 4.90 6.28
CA LEU A 24 6.89 3.48 6.11
C LEU A 24 8.16 3.07 6.86
N CYS A 25 9.17 3.94 6.92
CA CYS A 25 10.41 3.68 7.67
C CYS A 25 10.23 3.70 9.19
N THR A 26 9.11 4.20 9.71
CA THR A 26 8.82 4.26 11.16
C THR A 26 7.85 3.19 11.64
N GLN A 27 7.54 2.19 10.82
CA GLN A 27 6.61 1.12 11.20
C GLN A 27 7.14 0.27 12.37
N THR A 28 6.31 0.08 13.40
CA THR A 28 6.67 -0.67 14.63
C THR A 28 6.90 -2.16 14.38
N ALA A 29 6.25 -2.73 13.36
CA ALA A 29 6.46 -4.12 12.94
C ALA A 29 7.75 -4.32 12.12
N GLY A 30 8.57 -3.27 11.97
CA GLY A 30 9.77 -3.24 11.12
C GLY A 30 9.50 -2.64 9.74
N VAL A 31 10.57 -2.16 9.12
CA VAL A 31 10.49 -1.51 7.80
C VAL A 31 10.24 -2.58 6.72
N PRO A 32 9.17 -2.47 5.92
CA PRO A 32 8.94 -3.38 4.80
C PRO A 32 9.99 -3.18 3.68
N GLU A 33 10.06 -4.12 2.74
CA GLU A 33 10.70 -3.82 1.46
C GLU A 33 9.89 -2.73 0.75
N LEU A 34 10.54 -1.67 0.26
CA LEU A 34 9.87 -0.53 -0.37
C LEU A 34 10.01 -0.64 -1.88
N TRP A 35 8.90 -0.79 -2.60
CA TRP A 35 8.84 -0.81 -4.05
C TRP A 35 8.23 0.48 -4.56
N VAL A 36 9.09 1.41 -4.99
CA VAL A 36 8.68 2.70 -5.57
C VAL A 36 8.56 2.56 -7.07
N ILE A 37 7.33 2.63 -7.57
CA ILE A 37 7.00 2.58 -8.99
C ILE A 37 6.74 4.01 -9.46
N ASP A 38 7.68 4.51 -10.23
CA ASP A 38 7.63 5.87 -10.77
C ASP A 38 7.09 5.86 -12.20
N ASN A 39 5.94 6.46 -12.40
CA ASN A 39 5.30 6.61 -13.69
C ASN A 39 5.97 7.66 -14.59
N ALA A 40 7.31 7.65 -14.66
CA ALA A 40 8.13 8.59 -15.42
C ALA A 40 8.01 10.05 -14.92
N SER A 41 8.22 10.27 -13.64
CA SER A 41 8.30 11.61 -13.04
C SER A 41 9.46 12.43 -13.59
N THR A 42 9.27 13.74 -13.63
CA THR A 42 10.25 14.75 -14.09
C THR A 42 10.58 15.79 -13.03
N ASP A 43 10.09 15.61 -11.79
CA ASP A 43 10.18 16.57 -10.69
C ASP A 43 11.37 16.32 -9.73
N GLY A 44 12.30 15.41 -10.10
CA GLY A 44 13.43 15.02 -9.26
C GLY A 44 13.08 13.88 -8.29
N THR A 45 12.05 13.09 -8.58
CA THR A 45 11.67 11.89 -7.80
C THR A 45 12.78 10.85 -7.81
N ALA A 46 13.41 10.58 -8.96
CA ALA A 46 14.51 9.61 -9.07
C ALA A 46 15.71 9.98 -8.19
N GLU A 47 16.10 11.25 -8.19
CA GLU A 47 17.17 11.79 -7.37
C GLU A 47 16.86 11.70 -5.88
N LEU A 48 15.60 11.99 -5.49
CA LEU A 48 15.15 11.81 -4.10
C LEU A 48 15.34 10.37 -3.64
N VAL A 49 14.86 9.41 -4.44
CA VAL A 49 14.93 7.98 -4.10
C VAL A 49 16.39 7.53 -3.98
N ALA A 50 17.24 7.93 -4.93
CA ALA A 50 18.68 7.63 -4.90
C ALA A 50 19.38 8.21 -3.65
N GLN A 51 19.01 9.43 -3.21
CA GLN A 51 19.57 10.07 -2.02
C GLN A 51 19.18 9.39 -0.71
N LEU A 52 18.00 8.76 -0.64
CA LEU A 52 17.56 8.04 0.56
C LEU A 52 18.40 6.80 0.84
N ASN A 53 18.96 6.18 -0.20
CA ASN A 53 19.91 5.06 -0.14
C ASN A 53 19.52 3.97 0.89
N LEU A 54 18.26 3.57 0.92
CA LEU A 54 17.75 2.54 1.82
C LEU A 54 17.99 1.15 1.22
N PRO A 55 18.65 0.21 1.93
CA PRO A 55 18.99 -1.11 1.39
C PRO A 55 17.77 -1.95 0.98
N THR A 56 16.60 -1.67 1.58
CA THR A 56 15.34 -2.39 1.31
C THR A 56 14.48 -1.69 0.26
N MET A 57 14.98 -0.64 -0.41
CA MET A 57 14.21 0.13 -1.37
C MET A 57 14.59 -0.24 -2.81
N HIS A 58 13.56 -0.58 -3.57
CA HIS A 58 13.62 -0.88 -5.00
C HIS A 58 12.91 0.25 -5.76
N TYR A 59 13.60 0.85 -6.70
CA TYR A 59 13.04 1.89 -7.56
C TYR A 59 12.89 1.36 -8.99
N TYR A 60 11.69 1.52 -9.53
CA TYR A 60 11.39 1.14 -10.91
C TYR A 60 10.71 2.30 -11.64
N ASN A 61 11.37 2.80 -12.69
CA ASN A 61 10.79 3.80 -13.58
C ASN A 61 10.13 3.09 -14.77
N THR A 62 8.85 3.36 -15.00
CA THR A 62 8.06 2.73 -16.06
C THR A 62 8.37 3.26 -17.46
N GLY A 63 9.19 4.32 -17.58
CA GLY A 63 9.56 4.97 -18.84
C GLY A 63 8.46 5.80 -19.50
N LYS A 64 7.22 5.64 -19.06
CA LYS A 64 6.05 6.45 -19.48
C LYS A 64 4.98 6.37 -18.39
N ASN A 65 4.09 7.36 -18.35
CA ASN A 65 2.96 7.31 -17.42
C ASN A 65 1.93 6.24 -17.84
N LEU A 66 1.85 5.15 -17.06
CA LEU A 66 0.92 4.03 -17.26
C LEU A 66 -0.43 4.26 -16.55
N GLY A 67 -0.61 5.42 -15.89
CA GLY A 67 -1.73 5.66 -14.98
C GLY A 67 -1.61 4.84 -13.68
N GLY A 68 -2.54 5.06 -12.75
CA GLY A 68 -2.54 4.36 -11.47
C GLY A 68 -2.63 2.84 -11.64
N ALA A 69 -3.59 2.35 -12.43
CA ALA A 69 -3.80 0.92 -12.65
C ALA A 69 -2.56 0.23 -13.23
N GLY A 70 -1.92 0.83 -14.26
CA GLY A 70 -0.71 0.27 -14.87
C GLY A 70 0.48 0.29 -13.92
N GLY A 71 0.66 1.37 -13.14
CA GLY A 71 1.70 1.46 -12.12
C GLY A 71 1.53 0.40 -11.03
N PHE A 72 0.32 0.25 -10.50
CA PHE A 72 0.05 -0.80 -9.50
C PHE A 72 0.23 -2.20 -10.04
N ALA A 73 -0.26 -2.51 -11.24
CA ALA A 73 -0.05 -3.83 -11.86
C ALA A 73 1.45 -4.14 -11.99
N CYS A 74 2.25 -3.20 -12.47
CA CYS A 74 3.70 -3.33 -12.55
C CYS A 74 4.33 -3.57 -11.17
N GLY A 75 4.00 -2.76 -10.17
CA GLY A 75 4.57 -2.86 -8.83
C GLY A 75 4.20 -4.15 -8.10
N ILE A 76 2.95 -4.57 -8.20
CA ILE A 76 2.46 -5.82 -7.63
C ILE A 76 3.23 -7.01 -8.23
N GLN A 77 3.39 -7.03 -9.55
CA GLN A 77 4.14 -8.09 -10.24
C GLN A 77 5.59 -8.15 -9.77
N GLN A 78 6.29 -7.01 -9.72
CA GLN A 78 7.68 -6.93 -9.28
C GLN A 78 7.83 -7.39 -7.82
N ALA A 79 7.00 -6.87 -6.93
CA ALA A 79 7.05 -7.20 -5.51
C ALA A 79 6.65 -8.66 -5.23
N ALA A 80 5.70 -9.23 -5.94
CA ALA A 80 5.33 -10.63 -5.80
C ALA A 80 6.46 -11.59 -6.22
N CYS A 81 7.31 -11.18 -7.18
CA CYS A 81 8.48 -11.96 -7.61
C CYS A 81 9.68 -11.85 -6.65
N SER A 82 9.70 -10.91 -5.71
CA SER A 82 10.81 -10.73 -4.76
C SER A 82 10.88 -11.81 -3.66
N GLY A 83 9.82 -12.62 -3.54
CA GLY A 83 9.64 -13.60 -2.46
C GLY A 83 9.05 -12.99 -1.20
N ALA A 84 8.47 -11.79 -1.25
CA ALA A 84 7.68 -11.24 -0.17
C ALA A 84 6.43 -12.12 0.08
N GLU A 85 6.09 -12.33 1.35
CA GLU A 85 4.90 -13.10 1.73
C GLU A 85 3.62 -12.25 1.63
N TYR A 86 3.78 -10.93 1.84
CA TYR A 86 2.69 -9.96 1.83
C TYR A 86 3.03 -8.77 0.94
N LEU A 87 2.01 -8.25 0.29
CA LEU A 87 2.04 -7.00 -0.46
C LEU A 87 1.17 -5.97 0.26
N TRP A 88 1.72 -4.80 0.51
CA TRP A 88 1.02 -3.66 1.10
C TRP A 88 1.01 -2.52 0.08
N ILE A 89 -0.13 -2.29 -0.54
CA ILE A 89 -0.29 -1.45 -1.73
C ILE A 89 -0.90 -0.10 -1.32
N MET A 90 -0.30 0.99 -1.78
CA MET A 90 -0.75 2.34 -1.45
C MET A 90 -0.32 3.40 -2.47
N ASP A 91 -1.05 4.51 -2.50
CA ASP A 91 -0.66 5.73 -3.22
C ASP A 91 0.47 6.48 -2.47
N ASP A 92 1.17 7.37 -3.18
CA ASP A 92 2.29 8.15 -2.66
C ASP A 92 1.90 9.22 -1.63
N ASP A 93 0.62 9.49 -1.44
CA ASP A 93 0.07 10.42 -0.44
C ASP A 93 -0.50 9.72 0.81
N CYS A 94 -0.40 8.40 0.89
CA CYS A 94 -0.73 7.67 2.10
C CYS A 94 0.32 7.89 3.19
N LEU A 95 -0.14 8.18 4.39
CA LEU A 95 0.70 8.32 5.58
C LEU A 95 0.26 7.29 6.61
N PRO A 96 0.77 6.04 6.53
CA PRO A 96 0.39 5.01 7.48
C PRO A 96 0.82 5.37 8.90
N GLU A 97 -0.07 5.16 9.88
CA GLU A 97 0.27 5.28 11.28
C GLU A 97 1.39 4.31 11.66
N PRO A 98 2.20 4.61 12.68
CA PRO A 98 3.38 3.79 13.02
C PRO A 98 3.09 2.31 13.29
N ASP A 99 1.90 1.97 13.74
CA ASP A 99 1.47 0.58 14.00
C ASP A 99 0.62 -0.05 12.90
N ALA A 100 0.39 0.65 11.76
CA ALA A 100 -0.52 0.20 10.72
C ALA A 100 -0.14 -1.18 10.16
N LEU A 101 1.13 -1.43 9.87
CA LEU A 101 1.60 -2.74 9.42
C LEU A 101 1.41 -3.81 10.51
N GLN A 102 1.67 -3.47 11.76
CA GLN A 102 1.47 -4.39 12.88
C GLN A 102 0.01 -4.82 12.99
N GLN A 103 -0.93 -3.87 12.87
CA GLN A 103 -2.37 -4.18 12.92
C GLN A 103 -2.82 -5.08 11.76
N LEU A 104 -2.29 -4.87 10.56
CA LEU A 104 -2.57 -5.75 9.41
C LEU A 104 -2.04 -7.16 9.62
N LEU A 105 -0.83 -7.32 10.15
CA LEU A 105 -0.25 -8.62 10.46
C LEU A 105 -0.97 -9.34 11.61
N LEU A 106 -1.45 -8.62 12.61
CA LEU A 106 -2.30 -9.18 13.67
C LEU A 106 -3.65 -9.65 13.10
N ALA A 107 -4.25 -8.87 12.20
CA ALA A 107 -5.48 -9.26 11.51
C ALA A 107 -5.30 -10.53 10.66
N ASP A 108 -4.18 -10.63 9.93
CA ASP A 108 -3.83 -11.85 9.20
C ASP A 108 -3.74 -13.08 10.12
N ALA A 109 -3.09 -12.93 11.27
CA ALA A 109 -2.93 -14.01 12.23
C ALA A 109 -4.28 -14.44 12.86
N GLU A 110 -5.14 -13.49 13.23
CA GLU A 110 -6.46 -13.77 13.80
C GLU A 110 -7.41 -14.42 12.80
N LEU A 111 -7.32 -14.04 11.52
CA LEU A 111 -8.17 -14.58 10.46
C LEU A 111 -7.59 -15.87 9.86
N ASP A 112 -6.41 -16.30 10.30
CA ASP A 112 -5.69 -17.46 9.77
C ASP A 112 -5.61 -17.46 8.22
N GLY A 113 -5.47 -16.27 7.64
CA GLY A 113 -5.45 -16.09 6.19
C GLY A 113 -6.77 -16.35 5.46
N GLN A 114 -7.88 -16.48 6.17
CA GLN A 114 -9.21 -16.70 5.60
C GLN A 114 -9.82 -15.37 5.07
N TYR A 115 -9.09 -14.72 4.16
CA TYR A 115 -9.50 -13.46 3.52
C TYR A 115 -8.85 -13.33 2.12
N GLY A 116 -9.45 -12.54 1.25
CA GLY A 116 -8.84 -12.17 -0.03
C GLY A 116 -7.84 -11.01 0.12
N TRP A 117 -8.20 -10.02 0.92
CA TRP A 117 -7.40 -8.83 1.22
C TRP A 117 -7.86 -8.19 2.53
N LEU A 118 -6.98 -7.37 3.13
CA LEU A 118 -7.27 -6.47 4.24
C LEU A 118 -7.07 -5.03 3.77
N SER A 119 -7.78 -4.09 4.37
CA SER A 119 -7.61 -2.66 4.09
C SER A 119 -7.69 -1.87 5.38
N SER A 120 -6.80 -0.90 5.53
CA SER A 120 -6.84 0.01 6.66
C SER A 120 -7.94 1.06 6.48
N ARG A 121 -8.41 1.61 7.60
CA ARG A 121 -9.25 2.79 7.61
C ARG A 121 -8.43 3.99 7.13
N ALA A 122 -8.95 4.75 6.18
CA ALA A 122 -8.33 5.99 5.71
C ALA A 122 -9.00 7.20 6.36
N LEU A 123 -8.21 8.05 6.98
CA LEU A 123 -8.66 9.29 7.61
C LEU A 123 -8.18 10.50 6.80
N ALA A 124 -9.02 11.53 6.76
CA ALA A 124 -8.62 12.85 6.29
C ALA A 124 -7.73 13.54 7.34
N PRO A 125 -7.01 14.62 6.99
CA PRO A 125 -6.14 15.34 7.92
C PRO A 125 -6.83 15.88 9.19
N ASP A 126 -8.15 16.04 9.15
CA ASP A 126 -8.97 16.44 10.31
C ASP A 126 -9.40 15.26 11.21
N GLY A 127 -8.91 14.05 10.94
CA GLY A 127 -9.18 12.83 11.68
C GLY A 127 -10.53 12.17 11.35
N LYS A 128 -11.30 12.71 10.40
CA LYS A 128 -12.55 12.10 9.96
C LYS A 128 -12.32 11.05 8.89
N ASP A 129 -13.29 10.15 8.73
CA ASP A 129 -13.29 9.19 7.64
C ASP A 129 -13.17 9.89 6.28
N GLN A 130 -12.28 9.39 5.42
CA GLN A 130 -12.16 9.86 4.04
C GLN A 130 -13.26 9.21 3.19
N PRO A 131 -14.28 9.97 2.74
CA PRO A 131 -15.46 9.37 2.09
C PRO A 131 -15.13 8.59 0.80
N MET A 132 -14.09 9.01 0.08
CA MET A 132 -13.66 8.33 -1.15
C MET A 132 -13.03 6.96 -0.91
N ASN A 133 -12.50 6.73 0.30
CA ASN A 133 -11.77 5.52 0.66
C ASN A 133 -12.52 4.64 1.66
N LEU A 134 -13.80 4.90 1.90
CA LEU A 134 -14.62 4.02 2.73
C LEU A 134 -14.80 2.67 2.04
N GLN A 135 -14.48 1.61 2.76
CA GLN A 135 -14.74 0.25 2.33
C GLN A 135 -16.25 0.00 2.22
N ARG A 136 -16.66 -0.83 1.27
CA ARG A 136 -18.07 -1.16 1.06
C ARG A 136 -18.34 -2.59 1.50
N SER A 137 -19.40 -2.78 2.27
CA SER A 137 -19.89 -4.11 2.67
C SER A 137 -20.71 -4.78 1.58
N THR A 138 -21.24 -4.02 0.61
CA THR A 138 -21.97 -4.52 -0.56
C THR A 138 -21.50 -3.79 -1.83
N PRO A 139 -21.62 -4.41 -3.03
CA PRO A 139 -21.26 -3.76 -4.29
C PRO A 139 -22.15 -2.55 -4.63
N TYR A 140 -23.31 -2.37 -3.97
CA TYR A 140 -24.39 -1.52 -4.45
C TYR A 140 -24.86 -0.46 -3.48
N LYS A 141 -24.20 0.36 -2.84
CA LYS A 141 -24.67 1.61 -2.23
C LYS A 141 -24.38 1.85 -0.74
N ASP A 142 -24.20 0.86 0.08
CA ASP A 142 -23.95 1.16 1.48
C ASP A 142 -22.46 1.38 1.72
N LEU A 143 -22.11 2.64 1.98
CA LEU A 143 -20.81 2.95 2.53
C LEU A 143 -20.75 2.29 3.91
N ALA A 144 -19.94 1.27 4.07
CA ALA A 144 -19.71 0.66 5.36
C ALA A 144 -19.14 1.73 6.29
N ARG A 145 -19.88 2.08 7.32
CA ARG A 145 -19.35 2.87 8.41
C ARG A 145 -18.55 1.93 9.30
N PHE A 146 -17.38 2.36 9.71
CA PHE A 146 -16.61 1.62 10.70
C PHE A 146 -17.40 1.56 12.02
N ALA A 147 -18.08 0.44 12.24
CA ALA A 147 -18.86 0.19 13.44
C ALA A 147 -18.07 -0.59 14.52
N GLY A 148 -16.79 -0.96 14.23
CA GLY A 148 -15.97 -1.74 15.12
C GLY A 148 -14.54 -1.90 14.56
N PRO A 149 -13.66 -2.65 15.26
CA PRO A 149 -12.27 -2.77 14.89
C PRO A 149 -12.04 -3.49 13.54
N ARG A 150 -12.97 -4.38 13.15
CA ARG A 150 -12.90 -5.11 11.87
C ARG A 150 -14.30 -5.44 11.36
N GLN A 151 -14.46 -5.37 10.05
CA GLN A 151 -15.70 -5.75 9.38
C GLN A 151 -15.42 -6.31 7.98
N PRO A 152 -16.25 -7.26 7.49
CA PRO A 152 -16.16 -7.72 6.11
C PRO A 152 -16.43 -6.58 5.12
N ALA A 153 -15.66 -6.55 4.03
CA ALA A 153 -15.88 -5.61 2.93
C ALA A 153 -15.69 -6.31 1.59
N VAL A 154 -16.42 -5.86 0.57
CA VAL A 154 -16.37 -6.41 -0.80
C VAL A 154 -15.64 -5.49 -1.77
N MET A 155 -15.37 -4.26 -1.37
CA MET A 155 -14.63 -3.27 -2.15
C MET A 155 -13.77 -2.39 -1.24
N ALA A 156 -12.54 -2.10 -1.69
CA ALA A 156 -11.65 -1.11 -1.09
C ALA A 156 -10.90 -0.37 -2.21
N SER A 157 -10.38 0.81 -1.87
CA SER A 157 -9.41 1.53 -2.71
C SER A 157 -7.99 1.00 -2.45
N PHE A 158 -7.04 1.34 -3.32
CA PHE A 158 -5.61 1.02 -3.14
C PHE A 158 -4.92 1.93 -2.10
N VAL A 159 -5.68 2.50 -1.20
CA VAL A 159 -5.18 3.20 -0.03
C VAL A 159 -5.01 2.19 1.10
N SER A 160 -3.79 1.74 1.35
CA SER A 160 -3.45 0.72 2.35
C SER A 160 -4.19 -0.61 2.14
N LEU A 161 -4.08 -1.19 0.93
CA LEU A 161 -4.57 -2.53 0.62
C LEU A 161 -3.47 -3.56 0.93
N PHE A 162 -3.79 -4.58 1.73
CA PHE A 162 -2.85 -5.62 2.17
C PHE A 162 -3.36 -6.99 1.76
N LEU A 163 -2.49 -7.76 1.12
CA LEU A 163 -2.82 -9.11 0.64
C LEU A 163 -1.62 -10.05 0.70
N ARG A 164 -1.89 -11.35 0.69
CA ARG A 164 -0.85 -12.37 0.58
C ARG A 164 -0.37 -12.46 -0.87
N SER A 165 0.93 -12.61 -1.08
CA SER A 165 1.49 -12.81 -2.43
C SER A 165 0.91 -14.03 -3.14
N SER A 166 0.54 -15.08 -2.39
CA SER A 166 -0.15 -16.25 -2.92
C SER A 166 -1.51 -15.92 -3.56
N THR A 167 -2.19 -14.87 -3.10
CA THR A 167 -3.43 -14.38 -3.72
C THR A 167 -3.16 -13.84 -5.13
N VAL A 168 -2.09 -13.06 -5.29
CA VAL A 168 -1.68 -12.56 -6.61
C VAL A 168 -1.29 -13.69 -7.54
N GLN A 169 -0.49 -14.65 -7.05
CA GLN A 169 -0.08 -15.81 -7.86
C GLN A 169 -1.24 -16.67 -8.34
N ARG A 170 -2.33 -16.72 -7.57
CA ARG A 170 -3.52 -17.51 -7.89
C ARG A 170 -4.46 -16.82 -8.87
N PHE A 171 -4.58 -15.51 -8.84
CA PHE A 171 -5.60 -14.77 -9.59
C PHE A 171 -5.03 -13.85 -10.68
N GLY A 172 -3.71 -13.67 -10.77
CA GLY A 172 -3.02 -12.86 -11.78
C GLY A 172 -2.80 -11.43 -11.38
#